data_65936d9c39badc4a9d85a76e326453a8
#
_entry.id   65936d9c39badc4a9d85a76e326453a8
#
_cell.length_a   1.000
_cell.length_b   1.000
_cell.length_c   1.000
_cell.angle_alpha   90.00
_cell.angle_beta   90.00
_cell.angle_gamma   90.00
#
_symmetry.space_group_name_H-M   'P 1'
#
loop_
_entity.id
_entity.type
_entity.pdbx_description
1 polymer ?
#
loop_
_entity_poly.entity_id
_entity_poly.type
_entity_poly.pdbx_seq_one_letter_code
_entity_poly.pdbx_strand_id
1 'polypeptide(L)'
;LPPEESPSDVGSDFYTTLQVGNDSKTLSITTEKQVQLQTESTPTQWHISKQDDGSYFLMQSEGRYYLNGQTDLLTVSEEPSRWWIYQTENGYVLQDAETEQVLQDSLALQDTDIDTGTAFLMQPLQAPAAVPLTVKTAATQATFQWTAAADTDSYSLTIWNGTDSTQTPLQNDNCLQGSSFRTTLPAGMYTAVLKQINAAGTTTGEPVTFTITEPVLKTKRSKADGFHFDKDKQLP
;
A
#
# COMPACT_ATOMS: atom_id res chain seq x y z
N LEU A 1 28.83 -31.40 -22.93
CA LEU A 1 28.22 -30.09 -22.79
C LEU A 1 27.50 -30.09 -21.43
N PRO A 2 27.73 -29.10 -20.55
CA PRO A 2 26.85 -28.92 -19.40
C PRO A 2 25.42 -28.78 -19.91
N PRO A 3 24.38 -29.17 -19.13
CA PRO A 3 23.01 -28.94 -19.52
C PRO A 3 22.84 -27.43 -19.77
N GLU A 4 22.25 -27.06 -20.90
CA GLU A 4 21.85 -25.68 -21.13
C GLU A 4 20.95 -25.27 -19.97
N GLU A 5 21.35 -24.27 -19.21
CA GLU A 5 20.55 -23.75 -18.13
C GLU A 5 19.24 -23.23 -18.72
N SER A 6 18.14 -23.79 -18.28
CA SER A 6 16.81 -23.32 -18.70
C SER A 6 16.33 -22.23 -17.77
N PRO A 7 15.68 -21.18 -18.28
CA PRO A 7 15.07 -20.15 -17.44
C PRO A 7 14.11 -20.76 -16.43
N SER A 8 14.12 -20.18 -15.24
CA SER A 8 13.32 -20.65 -14.11
C SER A 8 11.90 -20.07 -14.14
N ASP A 9 10.93 -20.88 -13.69
CA ASP A 9 9.60 -20.38 -13.43
C ASP A 9 9.54 -19.79 -12.02
N VAL A 10 9.53 -18.47 -11.91
CA VAL A 10 9.43 -17.77 -10.62
C VAL A 10 7.99 -17.38 -10.24
N GLY A 11 7.00 -17.86 -11.01
CA GLY A 11 5.60 -17.48 -10.87
C GLY A 11 5.23 -16.27 -11.73
N SER A 12 4.01 -15.78 -11.57
CA SER A 12 3.49 -14.65 -12.34
C SER A 12 2.77 -13.66 -11.45
N ASP A 13 2.73 -12.39 -11.90
CA ASP A 13 1.92 -11.32 -11.31
C ASP A 13 2.13 -11.10 -9.80
N PHE A 14 3.38 -10.92 -9.42
CA PHE A 14 3.73 -10.58 -8.04
C PHE A 14 4.65 -9.34 -7.99
N TYR A 15 4.65 -8.69 -6.82
CA TYR A 15 5.54 -7.56 -6.53
C TYR A 15 6.70 -8.02 -5.66
N THR A 16 7.89 -7.53 -5.94
CA THR A 16 9.11 -7.88 -5.17
C THR A 16 10.12 -6.75 -5.19
N THR A 17 11.00 -6.72 -4.20
CA THR A 17 12.27 -6.01 -4.29
C THR A 17 13.33 -6.92 -4.91
N LEU A 18 14.32 -6.35 -5.57
CA LEU A 18 15.49 -7.04 -6.09
C LEU A 18 16.72 -6.63 -5.27
N GLN A 19 17.04 -7.42 -4.25
CA GLN A 19 18.20 -7.19 -3.38
C GLN A 19 19.41 -7.97 -3.88
N VAL A 20 20.57 -7.33 -3.97
CA VAL A 20 21.82 -8.00 -4.38
C VAL A 20 22.27 -8.97 -3.30
N GLY A 21 22.17 -10.26 -3.58
CA GLY A 21 22.71 -11.36 -2.77
C GLY A 21 22.79 -11.07 -1.26
N ASN A 22 24.01 -11.06 -0.75
CA ASN A 22 24.29 -10.78 0.67
C ASN A 22 24.51 -9.28 0.98
N ASP A 23 24.40 -8.40 -0.01
CA ASP A 23 24.48 -6.95 0.19
C ASP A 23 23.08 -6.39 0.55
N SER A 24 23.04 -5.31 1.32
CA SER A 24 21.80 -4.60 1.63
C SER A 24 21.32 -3.69 0.49
N LYS A 25 22.04 -3.66 -0.65
CA LYS A 25 21.66 -2.84 -1.80
C LYS A 25 20.53 -3.47 -2.58
N THR A 26 19.59 -2.64 -3.02
CA THR A 26 18.49 -3.02 -3.89
C THR A 26 18.56 -2.31 -5.23
N LEU A 27 18.05 -2.97 -6.26
CA LEU A 27 17.87 -2.37 -7.58
C LEU A 27 16.70 -1.37 -7.49
N SER A 28 17.04 -0.10 -7.64
CA SER A 28 16.10 1.02 -7.43
C SER A 28 16.14 2.01 -8.59
N ILE A 29 15.06 2.80 -8.72
CA ILE A 29 14.95 3.89 -9.68
C ILE A 29 14.93 5.22 -8.92
N THR A 30 15.79 6.14 -9.32
CA THR A 30 15.79 7.50 -8.78
C THR A 30 14.63 8.34 -9.34
N THR A 31 14.37 9.49 -8.72
CA THR A 31 13.43 10.50 -9.24
C THR A 31 13.79 11.00 -10.64
N GLU A 32 15.08 10.91 -11.03
CA GLU A 32 15.61 11.25 -12.35
C GLU A 32 15.55 10.09 -13.34
N LYS A 33 14.88 8.99 -12.97
CA LYS A 33 14.72 7.76 -13.79
C LYS A 33 16.02 7.04 -14.09
N GLN A 34 16.99 7.13 -13.20
CA GLN A 34 18.23 6.38 -13.29
C GLN A 34 18.12 5.11 -12.46
N VAL A 35 18.60 4.01 -13.01
CA VAL A 35 18.72 2.74 -12.29
C VAL A 35 20.01 2.76 -11.45
N GLN A 36 19.92 2.29 -10.22
CA GLN A 36 21.06 2.21 -9.32
C GLN A 36 20.91 1.08 -8.31
N LEU A 37 22.05 0.61 -7.79
CA LEU A 37 22.12 -0.29 -6.65
C LEU A 37 22.44 0.52 -5.41
N GLN A 38 21.47 0.65 -4.50
CA GLN A 38 21.63 1.45 -3.28
C GLN A 38 20.86 0.86 -2.10
N THR A 39 21.30 1.23 -0.90
CA THR A 39 20.57 0.93 0.34
C THR A 39 19.55 2.02 0.57
N GLU A 40 18.28 1.66 0.52
CA GLU A 40 17.15 2.57 0.72
C GLU A 40 16.24 2.09 1.85
N SER A 41 15.60 3.04 2.54
CA SER A 41 14.54 2.72 3.52
C SER A 41 13.25 2.25 2.84
N THR A 42 13.03 2.65 1.59
CA THR A 42 11.86 2.31 0.78
C THR A 42 12.33 1.91 -0.62
N PRO A 43 12.78 0.66 -0.82
CA PRO A 43 13.30 0.20 -2.10
C PRO A 43 12.19 0.15 -3.15
N THR A 44 12.58 0.34 -4.42
CA THR A 44 11.67 0.19 -5.55
C THR A 44 11.04 -1.21 -5.56
N GLN A 45 9.73 -1.26 -5.63
CA GLN A 45 8.96 -2.48 -5.85
C GLN A 45 8.84 -2.72 -7.35
N TRP A 46 9.16 -3.94 -7.77
CA TRP A 46 9.05 -4.39 -9.16
C TRP A 46 7.87 -5.33 -9.31
N HIS A 47 7.00 -5.06 -10.25
CA HIS A 47 5.97 -5.98 -10.69
C HIS A 47 6.57 -6.96 -11.71
N ILE A 48 6.59 -8.22 -11.36
CA ILE A 48 7.10 -9.30 -12.20
C ILE A 48 5.90 -9.94 -12.91
N SER A 49 5.83 -9.84 -14.23
CA SER A 49 4.75 -10.42 -15.02
C SER A 49 5.28 -11.37 -16.08
N LYS A 50 4.86 -12.64 -16.01
CA LYS A 50 5.26 -13.71 -16.93
C LYS A 50 4.57 -13.52 -18.29
N GLN A 51 5.33 -13.73 -19.36
CA GLN A 51 4.87 -13.67 -20.73
C GLN A 51 4.61 -15.08 -21.26
N ASP A 52 3.90 -15.19 -22.40
CA ASP A 52 3.51 -16.46 -23.03
C ASP A 52 4.72 -17.32 -23.44
N ASP A 53 5.86 -16.70 -23.75
CA ASP A 53 7.10 -17.39 -24.10
C ASP A 53 7.93 -17.82 -22.88
N GLY A 54 7.48 -17.52 -21.67
CA GLY A 54 8.16 -17.81 -20.41
C GLY A 54 9.13 -16.73 -19.93
N SER A 55 9.36 -15.67 -20.74
CA SER A 55 10.08 -14.48 -20.28
C SER A 55 9.26 -13.63 -19.33
N TYR A 56 9.86 -12.56 -18.80
CA TYR A 56 9.23 -11.68 -17.83
C TYR A 56 9.37 -10.22 -18.21
N PHE A 57 8.35 -9.42 -17.90
CA PHE A 57 8.50 -7.99 -17.76
C PHE A 57 8.74 -7.64 -16.30
N LEU A 58 9.65 -6.70 -16.06
CA LEU A 58 9.91 -6.13 -14.74
C LEU A 58 9.51 -4.65 -14.78
N MET A 59 8.34 -4.34 -14.25
CA MET A 59 7.77 -2.99 -14.25
C MET A 59 7.83 -2.38 -12.86
N GLN A 60 8.19 -1.11 -12.74
CA GLN A 60 8.07 -0.38 -11.48
C GLN A 60 6.62 -0.42 -10.98
N SER A 61 6.42 -0.60 -9.66
CA SER A 61 5.09 -0.76 -9.06
C SER A 61 4.14 0.43 -9.31
N GLU A 62 4.68 1.63 -9.54
CA GLU A 62 3.90 2.81 -9.95
C GLU A 62 3.37 2.71 -11.40
N GLY A 63 3.73 1.64 -12.12
CA GLY A 63 3.11 1.27 -13.40
C GLY A 63 3.53 2.09 -14.61
N ARG A 64 4.72 2.71 -14.60
CA ARG A 64 5.12 3.62 -15.68
C ARG A 64 6.37 3.21 -16.44
N TYR A 65 7.31 2.54 -15.77
CA TYR A 65 8.61 2.24 -16.36
C TYR A 65 8.94 0.76 -16.19
N TYR A 66 9.48 0.18 -17.27
CA TYR A 66 10.01 -1.17 -17.32
C TYR A 66 11.54 -1.15 -17.22
N LEU A 67 12.11 -2.15 -16.57
CA LEU A 67 13.54 -2.42 -16.64
C LEU A 67 13.90 -2.74 -18.08
N ASN A 68 14.93 -2.09 -18.60
CA ASN A 68 15.31 -2.19 -20.02
C ASN A 68 16.78 -2.54 -20.16
N GLY A 69 17.06 -3.62 -20.94
CA GLY A 69 18.38 -4.18 -21.19
C GLY A 69 18.91 -3.97 -22.61
N GLN A 70 18.26 -3.17 -23.43
CA GLN A 70 18.62 -3.00 -24.86
C GLN A 70 19.91 -2.15 -25.08
N THR A 71 20.56 -1.72 -24.02
CA THR A 71 21.81 -0.97 -24.07
C THR A 71 22.85 -1.62 -23.16
N ASP A 72 24.14 -1.28 -23.34
CA ASP A 72 25.23 -1.82 -22.51
C ASP A 72 25.09 -1.56 -21.01
N LEU A 73 24.22 -0.62 -20.63
CA LEU A 73 23.87 -0.32 -19.24
C LEU A 73 22.36 -0.48 -19.02
N LEU A 74 22.01 -1.01 -17.86
CA LEU A 74 20.65 -1.15 -17.43
C LEU A 74 19.97 0.22 -17.32
N THR A 75 18.81 0.36 -17.93
CA THR A 75 18.00 1.58 -17.95
C THR A 75 16.55 1.28 -17.60
N VAL A 76 15.70 2.30 -17.59
CA VAL A 76 14.24 2.15 -17.58
C VAL A 76 13.62 2.86 -18.78
N SER A 77 12.53 2.29 -19.29
CA SER A 77 11.81 2.77 -20.46
C SER A 77 10.31 2.62 -20.27
N GLU A 78 9.51 3.41 -20.98
CA GLU A 78 8.06 3.19 -21.10
C GLU A 78 7.73 1.98 -22.01
N GLU A 79 8.66 1.57 -22.85
CA GLU A 79 8.55 0.35 -23.67
C GLU A 79 9.09 -0.84 -22.89
N PRO A 80 8.36 -1.98 -22.86
CA PRO A 80 8.79 -3.16 -22.12
C PRO A 80 9.99 -3.84 -22.77
N SER A 81 10.95 -4.30 -21.97
CA SER A 81 11.99 -5.25 -22.35
C SER A 81 11.74 -6.59 -21.67
N ARG A 82 12.09 -7.67 -22.36
CA ARG A 82 11.89 -9.03 -21.88
C ARG A 82 13.14 -9.55 -21.19
N TRP A 83 12.90 -10.30 -20.11
CA TRP A 83 13.96 -10.85 -19.28
C TRP A 83 13.79 -12.35 -19.09
N TRP A 84 14.86 -13.11 -19.24
CA TRP A 84 14.96 -14.45 -18.68
C TRP A 84 15.42 -14.35 -17.23
N ILE A 85 14.84 -15.16 -16.35
CA ILE A 85 15.22 -15.23 -14.95
C ILE A 85 15.75 -16.62 -14.68
N TYR A 86 16.97 -16.70 -14.15
CA TYR A 86 17.63 -17.97 -13.83
C TYR A 86 17.83 -18.07 -12.33
N GLN A 87 17.46 -19.20 -11.74
CA GLN A 87 17.73 -19.49 -10.34
C GLN A 87 19.11 -20.11 -10.22
N THR A 88 19.96 -19.49 -9.41
CA THR A 88 21.29 -19.98 -9.06
C THR A 88 21.37 -20.31 -7.57
N GLU A 89 22.49 -20.84 -7.10
CA GLU A 89 22.70 -21.07 -5.66
C GLU A 89 22.65 -19.79 -4.82
N ASN A 90 22.97 -18.64 -5.41
CA ASN A 90 23.06 -17.34 -4.75
C ASN A 90 21.83 -16.45 -4.90
N GLY A 91 20.83 -16.87 -5.66
CA GLY A 91 19.63 -16.11 -5.95
C GLY A 91 19.21 -16.17 -7.41
N TYR A 92 18.60 -15.11 -7.91
CA TYR A 92 18.10 -15.02 -9.27
C TYR A 92 18.96 -14.09 -10.12
N VAL A 93 19.35 -14.54 -11.29
CA VAL A 93 20.13 -13.75 -12.27
C VAL A 93 19.21 -13.35 -13.43
N LEU A 94 19.37 -12.12 -13.90
CA LEU A 94 18.59 -11.55 -14.98
C LEU A 94 19.43 -11.53 -16.27
N GLN A 95 18.85 -12.05 -17.37
CA GLN A 95 19.40 -11.99 -18.71
C GLN A 95 18.38 -11.29 -19.63
N ASP A 96 18.84 -10.32 -20.40
CA ASP A 96 17.97 -9.71 -21.43
C ASP A 96 17.65 -10.73 -22.52
N ALA A 97 16.36 -10.87 -22.84
CA ALA A 97 15.89 -11.94 -23.73
C ALA A 97 16.19 -11.68 -25.22
N GLU A 98 16.51 -10.45 -25.61
CA GLU A 98 16.83 -10.10 -26.99
C GLU A 98 18.33 -10.13 -27.28
N THR A 99 19.13 -9.63 -26.33
CA THR A 99 20.59 -9.53 -26.49
C THR A 99 21.33 -10.72 -25.90
N GLU A 100 20.66 -11.55 -25.07
CA GLU A 100 21.23 -12.66 -24.31
C GLU A 100 22.34 -12.21 -23.33
N GLN A 101 22.43 -10.91 -23.03
CA GLN A 101 23.40 -10.35 -22.11
C GLN A 101 22.94 -10.46 -20.67
N VAL A 102 23.86 -10.78 -19.78
CA VAL A 102 23.63 -11.01 -18.35
C VAL A 102 23.92 -9.75 -17.55
N LEU A 103 23.01 -9.41 -16.64
CA LEU A 103 23.13 -8.25 -15.76
C LEU A 103 24.26 -8.43 -14.72
N GLN A 104 25.17 -7.45 -14.65
CA GLN A 104 26.30 -7.40 -13.73
C GLN A 104 26.08 -6.41 -12.58
N ASP A 105 26.88 -6.52 -11.52
CA ASP A 105 26.83 -5.65 -10.33
C ASP A 105 27.16 -4.17 -10.62
N SER A 106 27.83 -3.91 -11.74
CA SER A 106 28.05 -2.57 -12.27
C SER A 106 26.83 -1.98 -12.99
N LEU A 107 25.70 -2.71 -13.06
CA LEU A 107 24.54 -2.44 -13.91
C LEU A 107 24.84 -2.51 -15.41
N ALA A 108 26.00 -3.04 -15.80
CA ALA A 108 26.33 -3.34 -17.19
C ALA A 108 25.69 -4.67 -17.62
N LEU A 109 25.37 -4.76 -18.90
CA LEU A 109 24.93 -5.98 -19.57
C LEU A 109 26.12 -6.56 -20.34
N GLN A 110 26.44 -7.83 -20.12
CA GLN A 110 27.62 -8.46 -20.69
C GLN A 110 27.27 -9.84 -21.23
N ASP A 111 27.97 -10.21 -22.31
CA ASP A 111 27.92 -11.55 -22.88
C ASP A 111 28.83 -12.47 -22.02
N THR A 112 28.24 -13.03 -20.98
CA THR A 112 28.89 -13.89 -19.99
C THR A 112 27.99 -15.04 -19.58
N ASP A 113 28.57 -16.05 -18.90
CA ASP A 113 27.79 -17.15 -18.32
C ASP A 113 26.85 -16.65 -17.20
N ILE A 114 25.70 -17.28 -17.05
CA ILE A 114 24.66 -16.95 -16.04
C ILE A 114 25.26 -16.97 -14.63
N ASP A 115 26.13 -17.92 -14.31
CA ASP A 115 26.77 -18.04 -12.99
C ASP A 115 27.63 -16.85 -12.59
N THR A 116 28.04 -16.00 -13.56
CA THR A 116 28.81 -14.79 -13.31
C THR A 116 27.97 -13.54 -13.16
N GLY A 117 26.68 -13.62 -13.41
CA GLY A 117 25.74 -12.52 -13.28
C GLY A 117 25.48 -12.11 -11.83
N THR A 118 24.95 -10.92 -11.67
CA THR A 118 24.51 -10.44 -10.35
C THR A 118 23.30 -11.24 -9.88
N ALA A 119 23.46 -11.93 -8.78
CA ALA A 119 22.37 -12.66 -8.15
C ALA A 119 21.52 -11.74 -7.25
N PHE A 120 20.23 -11.74 -7.48
CA PHE A 120 19.26 -10.99 -6.68
C PHE A 120 18.45 -11.93 -5.79
N LEU A 121 18.20 -11.51 -4.55
CA LEU A 121 17.17 -12.10 -3.70
C LEU A 121 15.84 -11.42 -4.03
N MET A 122 14.86 -12.21 -4.39
CA MET A 122 13.48 -11.75 -4.58
C MET A 122 12.69 -12.01 -3.30
N GLN A 123 12.16 -10.94 -2.71
CA GLN A 123 11.28 -11.03 -1.54
C GLN A 123 9.89 -10.55 -1.96
N PRO A 124 8.98 -11.47 -2.31
CA PRO A 124 7.64 -11.10 -2.73
C PRO A 124 6.93 -10.26 -1.66
N LEU A 125 6.41 -9.13 -2.07
CA LEU A 125 5.59 -8.27 -1.22
C LEU A 125 4.31 -9.02 -0.85
N GLN A 126 3.97 -9.02 0.42
CA GLN A 126 2.73 -9.59 0.90
C GLN A 126 1.66 -8.50 1.05
N ALA A 127 0.39 -8.87 0.93
CA ALA A 127 -0.69 -7.97 1.30
C ALA A 127 -0.51 -7.51 2.76
N PRO A 128 -0.87 -6.26 3.12
CA PRO A 128 -0.63 -5.75 4.47
C PRO A 128 -1.32 -6.60 5.53
N ALA A 129 -0.75 -6.67 6.72
CA ALA A 129 -1.43 -7.29 7.85
C ALA A 129 -2.62 -6.42 8.31
N ALA A 130 -3.73 -7.03 8.71
CA ALA A 130 -4.86 -6.31 9.27
C ALA A 130 -4.47 -5.58 10.57
N VAL A 131 -4.82 -4.30 10.67
CA VAL A 131 -4.61 -3.53 11.90
C VAL A 131 -5.93 -3.27 12.62
N PRO A 132 -5.94 -3.29 13.97
CA PRO A 132 -7.15 -3.01 14.73
C PRO A 132 -7.66 -1.58 14.52
N LEU A 133 -8.96 -1.43 14.29
CA LEU A 133 -9.64 -0.16 14.24
C LEU A 133 -10.26 0.15 15.60
N THR A 134 -10.03 1.36 16.11
CA THR A 134 -10.71 1.86 17.32
C THR A 134 -11.56 3.08 16.97
N VAL A 135 -12.71 3.19 17.61
CA VAL A 135 -13.65 4.31 17.39
C VAL A 135 -13.94 5.01 18.71
N LYS A 136 -13.78 6.33 18.74
CA LYS A 136 -14.20 7.20 19.84
C LYS A 136 -15.31 8.12 19.36
N THR A 137 -16.39 8.21 20.12
CA THR A 137 -17.54 9.05 19.79
C THR A 137 -17.69 10.19 20.79
N ALA A 138 -18.04 11.38 20.30
CA ALA A 138 -18.35 12.55 21.11
C ALA A 138 -19.45 13.36 20.42
N ALA A 139 -20.61 13.43 21.03
CA ALA A 139 -21.82 14.01 20.40
C ALA A 139 -22.04 13.38 19.01
N THR A 140 -22.12 14.20 17.95
CA THR A 140 -22.29 13.75 16.57
C THR A 140 -20.99 13.36 15.86
N GLN A 141 -19.84 13.41 16.55
CA GLN A 141 -18.54 13.16 15.95
C GLN A 141 -18.04 11.74 16.24
N ALA A 142 -17.55 11.05 15.22
CA ALA A 142 -16.78 9.82 15.30
C ALA A 142 -15.31 10.08 14.94
N THR A 143 -14.39 9.58 15.75
CA THR A 143 -12.94 9.61 15.50
C THR A 143 -12.46 8.17 15.43
N PHE A 144 -11.95 7.79 14.27
CA PHE A 144 -11.36 6.50 13.97
C PHE A 144 -9.85 6.57 14.15
N GLN A 145 -9.27 5.57 14.76
CA GLN A 145 -7.83 5.50 15.01
C GLN A 145 -7.34 4.07 14.77
N TRP A 146 -6.14 3.96 14.18
CA TRP A 146 -5.41 2.71 13.95
C TRP A 146 -3.92 2.94 14.08
N THR A 147 -3.14 1.88 14.13
CA THR A 147 -1.67 1.97 14.07
C THR A 147 -1.26 1.94 12.60
N ALA A 148 -0.45 2.91 12.17
CA ALA A 148 0.10 2.89 10.81
C ALA A 148 1.04 1.67 10.67
N ALA A 149 0.87 0.91 9.59
CA ALA A 149 1.73 -0.22 9.25
C ALA A 149 2.71 0.19 8.15
N ALA A 150 3.97 -0.27 8.27
CA ALA A 150 5.05 0.13 7.37
C ALA A 150 4.91 -0.44 5.96
N ASP A 151 4.14 -1.52 5.80
CA ASP A 151 3.88 -2.23 4.55
C ASP A 151 2.57 -1.80 3.86
N THR A 152 1.96 -0.68 4.31
CA THR A 152 0.68 -0.17 3.83
C THR A 152 0.87 1.15 3.10
N ASP A 153 0.47 1.20 1.83
CA ASP A 153 0.54 2.42 1.01
C ASP A 153 -0.62 3.38 1.30
N SER A 154 -1.79 2.84 1.59
CA SER A 154 -2.99 3.63 1.90
C SER A 154 -4.02 2.81 2.67
N TYR A 155 -5.01 3.53 3.23
CA TYR A 155 -6.15 2.93 3.93
C TYR A 155 -7.45 3.31 3.23
N SER A 156 -8.47 2.45 3.38
CA SER A 156 -9.84 2.76 3.01
C SER A 156 -10.75 2.49 4.21
N LEU A 157 -11.55 3.47 4.60
CA LEU A 157 -12.52 3.35 5.69
C LEU A 157 -13.93 3.38 5.11
N THR A 158 -14.71 2.35 5.36
CA THR A 158 -16.10 2.24 4.93
C THR A 158 -17.01 2.20 6.14
N ILE A 159 -18.10 2.98 6.13
CA ILE A 159 -19.07 3.11 7.22
C ILE A 159 -20.46 2.79 6.69
N TRP A 160 -21.17 1.91 7.37
CA TRP A 160 -22.57 1.55 7.11
C TRP A 160 -23.47 2.00 8.24
N ASN A 161 -24.73 2.25 7.91
CA ASN A 161 -25.80 2.48 8.90
C ASN A 161 -26.28 1.12 9.41
N GLY A 162 -26.34 0.95 10.74
CA GLY A 162 -26.68 -0.33 11.37
C GLY A 162 -25.52 -1.32 11.41
N THR A 163 -25.85 -2.61 11.43
CA THR A 163 -24.90 -3.72 11.56
C THR A 163 -24.69 -4.50 10.25
N ASP A 164 -25.44 -4.18 9.20
CA ASP A 164 -25.43 -4.89 7.94
C ASP A 164 -24.45 -4.21 6.94
N SER A 165 -23.28 -4.78 6.76
CA SER A 165 -22.24 -4.32 5.83
C SER A 165 -22.46 -4.77 4.38
N THR A 166 -23.57 -5.48 4.08
CA THR A 166 -23.91 -5.90 2.71
C THR A 166 -24.70 -4.81 1.96
N GLN A 167 -25.19 -3.82 2.68
CA GLN A 167 -25.92 -2.69 2.11
C GLN A 167 -24.98 -1.65 1.48
N THR A 168 -25.56 -0.67 0.78
CA THR A 168 -24.81 0.46 0.26
C THR A 168 -24.16 1.23 1.42
N PRO A 169 -22.84 1.47 1.39
CA PRO A 169 -22.16 2.24 2.43
C PRO A 169 -22.74 3.65 2.56
N LEU A 170 -22.85 4.14 3.79
CA LEU A 170 -23.17 5.54 4.06
C LEU A 170 -22.00 6.46 3.67
N GLN A 171 -20.77 6.00 3.93
CA GLN A 171 -19.54 6.72 3.64
C GLN A 171 -18.45 5.72 3.24
N ASN A 172 -17.63 6.10 2.25
CA ASN A 172 -16.49 5.33 1.81
C ASN A 172 -15.34 6.29 1.46
N ASP A 173 -14.36 6.35 2.34
CA ASP A 173 -13.17 7.20 2.19
C ASP A 173 -11.99 6.33 1.76
N ASN A 174 -11.47 6.60 0.57
CA ASN A 174 -10.36 5.86 -0.02
C ASN A 174 -9.07 6.69 0.01
N CYS A 175 -7.94 6.02 -0.09
CA CYS A 175 -6.60 6.63 -0.13
C CYS A 175 -6.27 7.48 1.10
N LEU A 176 -6.78 7.08 2.27
CA LEU A 176 -6.44 7.74 3.53
C LEU A 176 -4.96 7.50 3.86
N GLN A 177 -4.31 8.57 4.34
CA GLN A 177 -2.95 8.55 4.82
C GLN A 177 -2.92 8.74 6.34
N GLY A 178 -1.88 8.21 6.98
CA GLY A 178 -1.72 8.33 8.44
C GLY A 178 -2.52 7.31 9.23
N SER A 179 -2.90 7.63 10.47
CA SER A 179 -3.43 6.69 11.46
C SER A 179 -4.76 7.12 12.09
N SER A 180 -5.44 8.11 11.53
CA SER A 180 -6.72 8.57 12.04
C SER A 180 -7.60 9.22 10.98
N PHE A 181 -8.91 9.11 11.19
CA PHE A 181 -9.93 9.76 10.38
C PHE A 181 -11.05 10.28 11.29
N ARG A 182 -11.68 11.38 10.92
CA ARG A 182 -12.77 11.99 11.68
C ARG A 182 -13.93 12.38 10.77
N THR A 183 -15.13 12.04 11.19
CA THR A 183 -16.35 12.42 10.49
C THR A 183 -17.48 12.77 11.47
N THR A 184 -18.54 13.40 10.97
CA THR A 184 -19.77 13.72 11.71
C THR A 184 -20.89 12.86 11.18
N LEU A 185 -21.59 12.18 12.09
CA LEU A 185 -22.68 11.28 11.77
C LEU A 185 -23.93 11.66 12.62
N PRO A 186 -25.16 11.49 12.09
CA PRO A 186 -26.37 11.57 12.88
C PRO A 186 -26.38 10.59 14.05
N ALA A 187 -27.26 10.78 15.02
CA ALA A 187 -27.50 9.78 16.07
C ALA A 187 -27.96 8.46 15.46
N GLY A 188 -27.34 7.36 15.87
CA GLY A 188 -27.61 6.04 15.29
C GLY A 188 -26.54 5.01 15.64
N MET A 189 -26.78 3.79 15.21
CA MET A 189 -25.82 2.68 15.28
C MET A 189 -25.13 2.52 13.91
N TYR A 190 -23.86 2.27 13.92
CA TYR A 190 -23.03 2.18 12.71
C TYR A 190 -22.05 1.01 12.80
N THR A 191 -21.63 0.53 11.64
CA THR A 191 -20.52 -0.40 11.49
C THR A 191 -19.46 0.24 10.61
N ALA A 192 -18.19 0.10 10.98
CA ALA A 192 -17.04 0.56 10.20
C ALA A 192 -16.06 -0.58 9.94
N VAL A 193 -15.46 -0.58 8.76
CA VAL A 193 -14.39 -1.50 8.35
C VAL A 193 -13.24 -0.70 7.78
N LEU A 194 -12.04 -0.98 8.25
CA LEU A 194 -10.80 -0.43 7.73
C LEU A 194 -10.15 -1.48 6.82
N LYS A 195 -9.71 -1.05 5.64
CA LYS A 195 -8.90 -1.84 4.72
C LYS A 195 -7.51 -1.24 4.63
N GLN A 196 -6.52 -2.11 4.57
CA GLN A 196 -5.11 -1.80 4.32
C GLN A 196 -4.79 -2.19 2.89
N ILE A 197 -4.07 -1.34 2.16
CA ILE A 197 -3.83 -1.50 0.73
C ILE A 197 -2.35 -1.27 0.45
N ASN A 198 -1.74 -2.19 -0.28
CA ASN A 198 -0.45 -1.99 -0.93
C ASN A 198 -0.46 -2.59 -2.35
N ALA A 199 0.66 -2.55 -3.06
CA ALA A 199 0.76 -3.07 -4.41
C ALA A 199 0.47 -4.59 -4.51
N ALA A 200 0.72 -5.37 -3.46
CA ALA A 200 0.44 -6.82 -3.44
C ALA A 200 -1.04 -7.14 -3.16
N GLY A 201 -1.82 -6.21 -2.63
CA GLY A 201 -3.24 -6.45 -2.40
C GLY A 201 -3.86 -5.64 -1.30
N THR A 202 -5.04 -6.10 -0.90
CA THR A 202 -5.86 -5.46 0.12
C THR A 202 -6.21 -6.44 1.22
N THR A 203 -6.00 -6.03 2.46
CA THR A 203 -6.47 -6.76 3.63
C THR A 203 -7.63 -6.01 4.28
N THR A 204 -8.68 -6.74 4.62
CA THR A 204 -9.87 -6.19 5.29
C THR A 204 -9.78 -6.48 6.77
N GLY A 205 -9.85 -5.44 7.60
CA GLY A 205 -9.90 -5.56 9.05
C GLY A 205 -11.26 -6.02 9.56
N GLU A 206 -11.31 -6.33 10.86
CA GLU A 206 -12.55 -6.73 11.52
C GLU A 206 -13.54 -5.57 11.60
N PRO A 207 -14.85 -5.82 11.39
CA PRO A 207 -15.89 -4.81 11.55
C PRO A 207 -15.97 -4.29 12.99
N VAL A 208 -16.08 -2.98 13.16
CA VAL A 208 -16.28 -2.32 14.46
C VAL A 208 -17.64 -1.64 14.49
N THR A 209 -18.50 -2.03 15.44
CA THR A 209 -19.79 -1.37 15.67
C THR A 209 -19.65 -0.26 16.70
N PHE A 210 -20.34 0.86 16.49
CA PHE A 210 -20.34 2.00 17.41
C PHE A 210 -21.65 2.76 17.34
N THR A 211 -21.93 3.59 18.36
CA THR A 211 -23.16 4.37 18.46
C THR A 211 -22.83 5.85 18.60
N ILE A 212 -23.52 6.66 17.82
CA ILE A 212 -23.60 8.12 17.99
C ILE A 212 -24.86 8.45 18.78
N THR A 213 -24.71 9.19 19.86
CA THR A 213 -25.82 9.63 20.70
C THR A 213 -26.13 11.11 20.47
N GLU A 214 -27.40 11.49 20.54
CA GLU A 214 -27.74 12.91 20.49
C GLU A 214 -27.14 13.65 21.70
N PRO A 215 -26.65 14.88 21.50
CA PRO A 215 -26.23 15.71 22.62
C PRO A 215 -27.41 16.02 23.51
N VAL A 216 -27.33 15.62 24.77
CA VAL A 216 -28.36 16.00 25.77
C VAL A 216 -28.25 17.51 26.01
N LEU A 217 -29.18 18.25 25.46
CA LEU A 217 -29.35 19.66 25.79
C LEU A 217 -29.72 19.77 27.28
N LYS A 218 -28.77 20.09 28.14
CA LYS A 218 -29.04 20.50 29.51
C LYS A 218 -29.72 21.87 29.43
N THR A 219 -31.06 21.89 29.38
CA THR A 219 -31.81 23.11 29.62
C THR A 219 -31.51 23.52 31.06
N LYS A 220 -30.66 24.53 31.25
CA LYS A 220 -30.67 25.26 32.51
C LYS A 220 -32.07 25.86 32.66
N ARG A 221 -32.89 25.26 33.50
CA ARG A 221 -34.07 25.97 34.04
C ARG A 221 -33.53 27.21 34.76
N SER A 222 -33.59 28.34 34.10
CA SER A 222 -33.56 29.63 34.79
C SER A 222 -34.67 29.58 35.82
N LYS A 223 -34.37 29.63 37.13
CA LYS A 223 -35.32 30.01 38.12
C LYS A 223 -35.79 31.41 37.70
N ALA A 224 -37.00 31.50 37.18
CA ALA A 224 -37.68 32.78 37.09
C ALA A 224 -37.81 33.26 38.54
N ASP A 225 -36.97 34.24 38.90
CA ASP A 225 -37.21 34.99 40.14
C ASP A 225 -38.62 35.53 40.03
N GLY A 226 -39.45 35.14 41.02
CA GLY A 226 -40.84 35.52 41.05
C GLY A 226 -40.94 37.05 41.00
N PHE A 227 -41.64 37.54 40.03
CA PHE A 227 -42.13 38.91 40.01
C PHE A 227 -43.04 39.06 41.21
N HIS A 228 -42.58 39.74 42.25
CA HIS A 228 -43.41 40.18 43.37
C HIS A 228 -44.18 41.37 42.88
N PHE A 229 -45.50 41.18 42.61
CA PHE A 229 -46.45 42.28 42.44
C PHE A 229 -46.73 42.86 43.82
N ASP A 230 -46.16 44.03 44.05
CA ASP A 230 -46.50 44.81 45.26
C ASP A 230 -47.86 45.43 45.04
N LYS A 231 -48.94 44.90 45.79
CA LYS A 231 -50.32 45.31 45.66
C LYS A 231 -50.65 46.61 46.37
N ASP A 232 -49.72 47.29 47.01
CA ASP A 232 -49.96 48.43 47.89
C ASP A 232 -49.56 49.79 47.35
N LYS A 233 -49.36 49.94 46.04
CA LYS A 233 -49.25 51.30 45.44
C LYS A 233 -50.54 51.69 44.81
N GLN A 234 -51.46 52.36 45.61
CA GLN A 234 -52.46 53.21 45.10
C GLN A 234 -51.81 54.41 44.39
N LEU A 235 -52.26 54.65 43.16
CA LEU A 235 -51.94 55.87 42.43
C LEU A 235 -52.87 57.03 42.91
N PRO A 236 -52.43 58.27 42.92
CA PRO A 236 -53.16 59.44 43.34
C PRO A 236 -54.28 59.84 42.39
#